data_97d2a94115ea12fbda5860e4d6abba43
#
_entry.id   97d2a94115ea12fbda5860e4d6abba43
#
_cell.length_a   1.000
_cell.length_b   1.000
_cell.length_c   1.000
_cell.angle_alpha   90.00
_cell.angle_beta   90.00
_cell.angle_gamma   90.00
#
_symmetry.space_group_name_H-M   'P 1'
#
loop_
_entity.id
_entity.type
_entity.pdbx_description
1 polymer ?
#
loop_
_entity_poly.entity_id
_entity_poly.type
_entity_poly.pdbx_seq_one_letter_code
_entity_poly.pdbx_strand_id
1 'polypeptide(L)'
;TAYTPYQAEISQGILQSIFEYQTMICDLTGMDVSNASVYDGATAAAEGVAMCQERKKHKALISGTVPPYVLEVVETYCFGNGMELEVIPEKDGLTDKEYLKEHIDAQTACVYIQHPNYYGNLEDAEEIGEIVHGAGAKYVMGVNPISLGLIKTPAEYGADVAVGEGQPLGLSLGFGGPYLGFMASKEAMMRKLPGRIVGETVDHNGKTGYV
;
A
#
# COMPACT_ATOMS: atom_id res chain seq x y z
N THR A 1 -26.29 7.13 5.34
CA THR A 1 -26.05 5.91 4.52
C THR A 1 -25.27 6.29 3.29
N ALA A 2 -24.09 5.73 3.13
CA ALA A 2 -23.27 5.97 1.96
C ALA A 2 -23.78 5.11 0.79
N TYR A 3 -23.80 5.66 -0.39
CA TYR A 3 -24.10 4.98 -1.64
C TYR A 3 -22.95 5.17 -2.61
N THR A 4 -22.68 4.18 -3.47
CA THR A 4 -21.59 4.30 -4.43
C THR A 4 -21.83 5.49 -5.36
N PRO A 5 -20.88 6.43 -5.49
CA PRO A 5 -21.06 7.67 -6.24
C PRO A 5 -20.90 7.43 -7.75
N TYR A 6 -21.88 6.75 -8.38
CA TYR A 6 -21.88 6.50 -9.83
C TYR A 6 -22.11 7.77 -10.65
N GLN A 7 -22.93 8.70 -10.13
CA GLN A 7 -23.28 9.95 -10.79
C GLN A 7 -22.75 11.11 -9.93
N ALA A 8 -21.76 11.81 -10.47
CA ALA A 8 -21.10 12.93 -9.76
C ALA A 8 -22.10 14.03 -9.39
N GLU A 9 -23.10 14.29 -10.24
CA GLU A 9 -24.08 15.37 -10.09
C GLU A 9 -24.90 15.26 -8.80
N ILE A 10 -25.16 14.03 -8.31
CA ILE A 10 -25.95 13.78 -7.11
C ILE A 10 -25.13 13.23 -5.95
N SER A 11 -23.84 13.03 -6.12
CA SER A 11 -22.95 12.36 -5.16
C SER A 11 -21.83 13.26 -4.65
N GLN A 12 -21.95 14.57 -4.79
CA GLN A 12 -20.88 15.53 -4.47
C GLN A 12 -20.37 15.42 -3.04
N GLY A 13 -21.27 15.25 -2.04
CA GLY A 13 -20.85 15.12 -0.65
C GLY A 13 -20.04 13.84 -0.38
N ILE A 14 -20.37 12.72 -1.03
CA ILE A 14 -19.62 11.47 -0.91
C ILE A 14 -18.28 11.58 -1.63
N LEU A 15 -18.25 12.15 -2.83
CA LEU A 15 -17.01 12.37 -3.56
C LEU A 15 -16.07 13.31 -2.80
N GLN A 16 -16.58 14.38 -2.21
CA GLN A 16 -15.81 15.25 -1.34
C GLN A 16 -15.20 14.47 -0.15
N SER A 17 -15.99 13.66 0.53
CA SER A 17 -15.52 12.85 1.66
C SER A 17 -14.41 11.88 1.24
N ILE A 18 -14.50 11.27 0.04
CA ILE A 18 -13.46 10.40 -0.50
C ILE A 18 -12.21 11.23 -0.83
N PHE A 19 -12.34 12.40 -1.43
CA PHE A 19 -11.24 13.30 -1.72
C PHE A 19 -10.49 13.70 -0.44
N GLU A 20 -11.22 14.08 0.60
CA GLU A 20 -10.65 14.41 1.92
C GLU A 20 -9.93 13.20 2.54
N TYR A 21 -10.54 12.01 2.46
CA TYR A 21 -9.90 10.76 2.88
C TYR A 21 -8.57 10.53 2.14
N GLN A 22 -8.56 10.65 0.82
CA GLN A 22 -7.34 10.49 0.01
C GLN A 22 -6.24 11.47 0.46
N THR A 23 -6.60 12.72 0.72
CA THR A 23 -5.68 13.75 1.23
C THR A 23 -5.10 13.35 2.59
N MET A 24 -5.97 12.91 3.53
CA MET A 24 -5.50 12.48 4.85
C MET A 24 -4.57 11.26 4.79
N ILE A 25 -4.83 10.30 3.90
CA ILE A 25 -3.93 9.15 3.72
C ILE A 25 -2.60 9.59 3.10
N CYS A 26 -2.60 10.51 2.14
CA CYS A 26 -1.37 11.08 1.59
C CYS A 26 -0.55 11.79 2.69
N ASP A 27 -1.17 12.64 3.48
CA ASP A 27 -0.51 13.36 4.58
C ASP A 27 0.07 12.39 5.61
N LEU A 28 -0.70 11.35 5.99
CA LEU A 28 -0.27 10.37 6.98
C LEU A 28 0.90 9.52 6.51
N THR A 29 0.92 9.14 5.24
CA THR A 29 1.94 8.25 4.66
C THR A 29 3.12 8.99 4.02
N GLY A 30 2.98 10.31 3.80
CA GLY A 30 3.93 11.11 3.04
C GLY A 30 3.91 10.84 1.53
N MET A 31 2.92 10.09 1.03
CA MET A 31 2.80 9.73 -0.38
C MET A 31 2.06 10.82 -1.17
N ASP A 32 2.25 10.81 -2.51
CA ASP A 32 1.70 11.84 -3.39
C ASP A 32 0.23 11.61 -3.74
N VAL A 33 -0.20 10.35 -3.85
CA VAL A 33 -1.53 9.97 -4.34
C VAL A 33 -2.08 8.78 -3.55
N SER A 34 -3.36 8.84 -3.20
CA SER A 34 -4.12 7.73 -2.62
C SER A 34 -5.35 7.42 -3.47
N ASN A 35 -5.77 6.15 -3.51
CA ASN A 35 -7.06 5.76 -4.06
C ASN A 35 -8.19 5.91 -3.01
N ALA A 36 -9.44 5.68 -3.44
CA ALA A 36 -10.61 5.78 -2.58
C ALA A 36 -10.66 4.73 -1.46
N SER A 37 -10.14 3.56 -1.65
CA SER A 37 -9.88 2.44 -0.74
C SER A 37 -9.90 1.10 -1.47
N VAL A 38 -9.49 0.04 -0.75
CA VAL A 38 -9.72 -1.37 -1.10
C VAL A 38 -10.37 -2.07 0.10
N TYR A 39 -10.63 -3.38 0.01
CA TYR A 39 -11.44 -4.09 1.01
C TYR A 39 -10.81 -4.12 2.41
N ASP A 40 -9.53 -4.46 2.50
CA ASP A 40 -8.79 -4.62 3.75
C ASP A 40 -7.27 -4.48 3.54
N GLY A 41 -6.52 -4.51 4.62
CA GLY A 41 -5.05 -4.36 4.58
C GLY A 41 -4.34 -5.47 3.83
N ALA A 42 -4.83 -6.71 3.88
CA ALA A 42 -4.23 -7.82 3.14
C ALA A 42 -4.46 -7.68 1.64
N THR A 43 -5.68 -7.28 1.23
CA THR A 43 -5.98 -6.92 -0.16
C THR A 43 -5.13 -5.74 -0.61
N ALA A 44 -4.96 -4.71 0.24
CA ALA A 44 -4.10 -3.56 -0.07
C ALA A 44 -2.64 -3.98 -0.32
N ALA A 45 -2.11 -4.91 0.49
CA ALA A 45 -0.78 -5.47 0.29
C ALA A 45 -0.66 -6.22 -1.03
N ALA A 46 -1.63 -7.09 -1.33
CA ALA A 46 -1.66 -7.88 -2.56
C ALA A 46 -1.77 -7.01 -3.81
N GLU A 47 -2.64 -6.00 -3.80
CA GLU A 47 -2.76 -5.01 -4.88
C GLU A 47 -1.49 -4.17 -5.02
N GLY A 48 -0.87 -3.77 -3.89
CA GLY A 48 0.40 -3.04 -3.88
C GLY A 48 1.54 -3.83 -4.52
N VAL A 49 1.61 -5.14 -4.30
CA VAL A 49 2.55 -6.04 -4.96
C VAL A 49 2.20 -6.18 -6.44
N ALA A 50 0.93 -6.48 -6.76
CA ALA A 50 0.49 -6.72 -8.12
C ALA A 50 0.71 -5.51 -9.05
N MET A 51 0.48 -4.27 -8.55
CA MET A 51 0.69 -3.06 -9.34
C MET A 51 2.15 -2.80 -9.70
N CYS A 52 3.09 -3.46 -9.04
CA CYS A 52 4.52 -3.35 -9.36
C CYS A 52 4.95 -4.21 -10.56
N GLN A 53 4.12 -5.18 -10.98
CA GLN A 53 4.43 -6.06 -12.10
C GLN A 53 4.69 -5.28 -13.39
N GLU A 54 5.71 -5.70 -14.11
CA GLU A 54 6.08 -5.18 -15.43
C GLU A 54 6.43 -6.34 -16.37
N ARG A 55 6.44 -6.07 -17.68
CA ARG A 55 6.69 -7.11 -18.71
C ARG A 55 7.95 -7.95 -18.46
N LYS A 56 9.01 -7.36 -17.86
CA LYS A 56 10.28 -8.01 -17.58
C LYS A 56 10.54 -8.21 -16.09
N LYS A 57 9.63 -7.76 -15.24
CA LYS A 57 9.75 -7.83 -13.79
C LYS A 57 8.48 -8.46 -13.23
N HIS A 58 8.57 -9.72 -12.87
CA HIS A 58 7.43 -10.54 -12.45
C HIS A 58 7.71 -11.37 -11.19
N LYS A 59 8.81 -11.07 -10.50
CA LYS A 59 9.17 -11.68 -9.22
C LYS A 59 8.88 -10.70 -8.08
N ALA A 60 8.22 -11.17 -7.04
CA ALA A 60 7.99 -10.44 -5.79
C ALA A 60 8.75 -11.11 -4.64
N LEU A 61 9.51 -10.34 -3.88
CA LEU A 61 10.16 -10.78 -2.66
C LEU A 61 9.35 -10.25 -1.46
N ILE A 62 8.87 -11.13 -0.60
CA ILE A 62 8.01 -10.79 0.53
C ILE A 62 8.71 -11.17 1.83
N SER A 63 8.79 -10.25 2.78
CA SER A 63 9.37 -10.57 4.08
C SER A 63 8.55 -11.64 4.82
N GLY A 64 9.22 -12.62 5.40
CA GLY A 64 8.62 -13.63 6.28
C GLY A 64 8.17 -13.07 7.63
N THR A 65 8.47 -11.79 7.93
CA THR A 65 8.03 -11.10 9.14
C THR A 65 6.67 -10.39 8.99
N VAL A 66 6.00 -10.55 7.83
CA VAL A 66 4.64 -10.02 7.62
C VAL A 66 3.60 -10.93 8.30
N PRO A 67 2.39 -10.44 8.60
CA PRO A 67 1.33 -11.30 9.14
C PRO A 67 1.02 -12.46 8.19
N PRO A 68 0.88 -13.70 8.70
CA PRO A 68 0.64 -14.88 7.86
C PRO A 68 -0.55 -14.74 6.91
N TYR A 69 -1.66 -14.16 7.38
CA TYR A 69 -2.85 -13.95 6.54
C TYR A 69 -2.61 -12.95 5.40
N VAL A 70 -1.70 -11.98 5.58
CA VAL A 70 -1.30 -11.06 4.49
C VAL A 70 -0.52 -11.83 3.44
N LEU A 71 0.42 -12.67 3.87
CA LEU A 71 1.20 -13.50 2.95
C LEU A 71 0.30 -14.41 2.11
N GLU A 72 -0.67 -15.11 2.73
CA GLU A 72 -1.62 -15.99 2.04
C GLU A 72 -2.43 -15.26 0.94
N VAL A 73 -2.85 -14.03 1.22
CA VAL A 73 -3.58 -13.22 0.23
C VAL A 73 -2.64 -12.78 -0.90
N VAL A 74 -1.43 -12.33 -0.58
CA VAL A 74 -0.40 -11.97 -1.58
C VAL A 74 -0.04 -13.15 -2.46
N GLU A 75 0.13 -14.36 -1.89
CA GLU A 75 0.37 -15.61 -2.64
C GLU A 75 -0.75 -15.89 -3.64
N THR A 76 -2.01 -15.73 -3.21
CA THR A 76 -3.19 -15.93 -4.07
C THR A 76 -3.18 -14.96 -5.26
N TYR A 77 -2.88 -13.69 -5.03
CA TYR A 77 -2.79 -12.68 -6.09
C TYR A 77 -1.61 -12.94 -7.03
N CYS A 78 -0.45 -13.27 -6.49
CA CYS A 78 0.72 -13.61 -7.31
C CYS A 78 0.43 -14.81 -8.22
N PHE A 79 -0.19 -15.87 -7.67
CA PHE A 79 -0.62 -17.02 -8.46
C PHE A 79 -1.58 -16.62 -9.59
N GLY A 80 -2.60 -15.80 -9.29
CA GLY A 80 -3.58 -15.34 -10.28
C GLY A 80 -3.00 -14.47 -11.38
N ASN A 81 -1.98 -13.69 -11.07
CA ASN A 81 -1.31 -12.76 -12.00
C ASN A 81 -0.08 -13.37 -12.69
N GLY A 82 0.28 -14.61 -12.38
CA GLY A 82 1.48 -15.27 -12.91
C GLY A 82 2.79 -14.62 -12.45
N MET A 83 2.79 -14.04 -11.24
CA MET A 83 4.00 -13.55 -10.57
C MET A 83 4.66 -14.66 -9.78
N GLU A 84 5.98 -14.73 -9.86
CA GLU A 84 6.78 -15.55 -8.96
C GLU A 84 6.85 -14.88 -7.60
N LEU A 85 6.57 -15.64 -6.53
CA LEU A 85 6.68 -15.15 -5.16
C LEU A 85 7.79 -15.93 -4.45
N GLU A 86 8.67 -15.20 -3.79
CA GLU A 86 9.71 -15.75 -2.93
C GLU A 86 9.65 -15.08 -1.56
N VAL A 87 9.68 -15.89 -0.50
CA VAL A 87 9.66 -15.39 0.87
C VAL A 87 11.09 -15.19 1.37
N ILE A 88 11.39 -13.97 1.82
CA ILE A 88 12.65 -13.65 2.50
C ILE A 88 12.56 -14.19 3.93
N PRO A 89 13.49 -15.06 4.36
CA PRO A 89 13.45 -15.61 5.72
C PRO A 89 13.47 -14.53 6.80
N GLU A 90 12.90 -14.88 7.95
CA GLU A 90 13.09 -14.13 9.19
C GLU A 90 14.45 -14.49 9.81
N LYS A 91 15.12 -13.49 10.37
CA LYS A 91 16.36 -13.63 11.12
C LYS A 91 16.35 -12.69 12.33
N ASP A 92 16.37 -13.25 13.53
CA ASP A 92 16.33 -12.50 14.79
C ASP A 92 15.11 -11.57 14.91
N GLY A 93 13.97 -11.97 14.37
CA GLY A 93 12.71 -11.20 14.38
C GLY A 93 12.63 -10.08 13.34
N LEU A 94 13.55 -10.04 12.39
CA LEU A 94 13.64 -9.05 11.30
C LEU A 94 13.76 -9.75 9.94
N THR A 95 13.59 -8.99 8.88
CA THR A 95 13.83 -9.41 7.49
C THR A 95 15.31 -9.71 7.30
N ASP A 96 15.67 -10.91 6.80
CA ASP A 96 17.07 -11.27 6.49
C ASP A 96 17.57 -10.46 5.28
N LYS A 97 18.32 -9.40 5.56
CA LYS A 97 18.88 -8.51 4.52
C LYS A 97 19.95 -9.16 3.67
N GLU A 98 20.70 -10.12 4.21
CA GLU A 98 21.72 -10.82 3.44
C GLU A 98 21.05 -11.74 2.42
N TYR A 99 20.03 -12.47 2.83
CA TYR A 99 19.20 -13.24 1.89
C TYR A 99 18.60 -12.33 0.81
N LEU A 100 18.06 -11.16 1.18
CA LEU A 100 17.50 -10.19 0.24
C LEU A 100 18.56 -9.74 -0.79
N LYS A 101 19.76 -9.40 -0.35
CA LYS A 101 20.87 -9.00 -1.26
C LYS A 101 21.26 -10.08 -2.26
N GLU A 102 21.21 -11.35 -1.85
CA GLU A 102 21.57 -12.50 -2.70
C GLU A 102 20.49 -12.87 -3.71
N HIS A 103 19.19 -12.60 -3.39
CA HIS A 103 18.06 -13.08 -4.19
C HIS A 103 17.34 -11.98 -5.00
N ILE A 104 17.61 -10.69 -4.69
CA ILE A 104 17.08 -9.60 -5.49
C ILE A 104 17.83 -9.50 -6.82
N ASP A 105 17.09 -9.42 -7.94
CA ASP A 105 17.65 -9.45 -9.28
C ASP A 105 16.91 -8.50 -10.25
N ALA A 106 17.33 -8.50 -11.51
CA ALA A 106 16.74 -7.66 -12.55
C ALA A 106 15.28 -8.04 -12.91
N GLN A 107 14.80 -9.22 -12.50
CA GLN A 107 13.40 -9.66 -12.70
C GLN A 107 12.52 -9.32 -11.51
N THR A 108 13.10 -8.83 -10.41
CA THR A 108 12.37 -8.43 -9.22
C THR A 108 11.53 -7.18 -9.50
N ALA A 109 10.22 -7.33 -9.41
CA ALA A 109 9.25 -6.25 -9.55
C ALA A 109 9.20 -5.39 -8.29
N CYS A 110 9.11 -6.05 -7.13
CA CYS A 110 9.05 -5.38 -5.84
C CYS A 110 9.55 -6.24 -4.69
N VAL A 111 9.83 -5.54 -3.59
CA VAL A 111 10.01 -6.12 -2.25
C VAL A 111 8.91 -5.56 -1.36
N TYR A 112 8.23 -6.42 -0.62
CA TYR A 112 7.23 -6.05 0.37
C TYR A 112 7.71 -6.37 1.78
N ILE A 113 7.67 -5.38 2.66
CA ILE A 113 7.84 -5.54 4.11
C ILE A 113 6.66 -4.92 4.85
N GLN A 114 6.49 -5.26 6.12
CA GLN A 114 5.62 -4.54 7.04
C GLN A 114 6.45 -3.86 8.13
N HIS A 115 6.12 -2.61 8.45
CA HIS A 115 6.86 -1.80 9.43
C HIS A 115 5.90 -0.98 10.32
N PRO A 116 5.82 -1.21 11.64
CA PRO A 116 6.43 -2.33 12.36
C PRO A 116 5.96 -3.70 11.85
N ASN A 117 6.80 -4.73 12.00
CA ASN A 117 6.51 -6.05 11.48
C ASN A 117 5.52 -6.84 12.38
N TYR A 118 5.20 -8.07 12.01
CA TYR A 118 4.25 -8.93 12.73
C TYR A 118 4.63 -9.18 14.19
N TYR A 119 5.92 -9.21 14.51
CA TYR A 119 6.43 -9.40 15.86
C TYR A 119 6.47 -8.10 16.68
N GLY A 120 6.13 -6.96 16.07
CA GLY A 120 6.19 -5.64 16.68
C GLY A 120 7.58 -4.98 16.62
N ASN A 121 8.52 -5.59 15.90
CA ASN A 121 9.86 -5.04 15.72
C ASN A 121 9.87 -3.96 14.62
N LEU A 122 10.78 -3.00 14.77
CA LEU A 122 11.08 -2.04 13.72
C LEU A 122 12.12 -2.65 12.77
N GLU A 123 11.77 -2.75 11.50
CA GLU A 123 12.67 -3.22 10.44
C GLU A 123 13.75 -2.17 10.13
N ASP A 124 14.89 -2.59 9.58
CA ASP A 124 15.90 -1.69 9.02
C ASP A 124 15.43 -1.11 7.68
N ALA A 125 14.29 -0.41 7.73
CA ALA A 125 13.50 -0.04 6.57
C ALA A 125 14.24 0.86 5.57
N GLU A 126 15.14 1.73 6.04
CA GLU A 126 15.99 2.58 5.17
C GLU A 126 16.99 1.72 4.38
N GLU A 127 17.74 0.83 5.04
CA GLU A 127 18.73 -0.04 4.38
C GLU A 127 18.04 -0.99 3.39
N ILE A 128 16.88 -1.55 3.77
CA ILE A 128 16.08 -2.37 2.85
C ILE A 128 15.67 -1.56 1.61
N GLY A 129 15.20 -0.32 1.78
CA GLY A 129 14.86 0.57 0.66
C GLY A 129 16.05 0.84 -0.28
N GLU A 130 17.25 1.06 0.28
CA GLU A 130 18.47 1.24 -0.51
C GLU A 130 18.82 -0.01 -1.34
N ILE A 131 18.73 -1.21 -0.74
CA ILE A 131 18.95 -2.48 -1.44
C ILE A 131 17.96 -2.64 -2.59
N VAL A 132 16.68 -2.40 -2.32
CA VAL A 132 15.59 -2.55 -3.29
C VAL A 132 15.77 -1.62 -4.49
N HIS A 133 16.01 -0.34 -4.21
CA HIS A 133 16.21 0.65 -5.28
C HIS A 133 17.54 0.44 -6.03
N GLY A 134 18.58 -0.02 -5.34
CA GLY A 134 19.85 -0.39 -5.97
C GLY A 134 19.71 -1.47 -7.04
N ALA A 135 18.76 -2.39 -6.87
CA ALA A 135 18.40 -3.40 -7.86
C ALA A 135 17.36 -2.92 -8.89
N GLY A 136 16.85 -1.69 -8.74
CA GLY A 136 15.82 -1.12 -9.61
C GLY A 136 14.43 -1.71 -9.40
N ALA A 137 14.17 -2.38 -8.28
CA ALA A 137 12.87 -2.89 -7.89
C ALA A 137 12.04 -1.80 -7.19
N LYS A 138 10.74 -2.06 -6.99
CA LYS A 138 9.84 -1.19 -6.22
C LYS A 138 9.80 -1.59 -4.75
N TYR A 139 9.73 -0.59 -3.88
CA TYR A 139 9.61 -0.79 -2.44
C TYR A 139 8.17 -0.59 -2.00
N VAL A 140 7.53 -1.67 -1.55
CA VAL A 140 6.15 -1.66 -1.02
C VAL A 140 6.21 -1.83 0.49
N MET A 141 5.62 -0.92 1.23
CA MET A 141 5.62 -0.93 2.69
C MET A 141 4.22 -1.05 3.26
N GLY A 142 3.96 -2.12 4.00
CA GLY A 142 2.79 -2.27 4.85
C GLY A 142 3.00 -1.55 6.17
N VAL A 143 2.02 -0.77 6.63
CA VAL A 143 2.14 -0.02 7.88
C VAL A 143 0.86 -0.11 8.73
N ASN A 144 1.05 -0.06 10.05
CA ASN A 144 -0.05 0.26 10.96
C ASN A 144 -0.20 1.78 11.00
N PRO A 145 -1.37 2.36 10.62
CA PRO A 145 -1.52 3.81 10.52
C PRO A 145 -1.33 4.54 11.84
N ILE A 146 -1.61 3.90 12.98
CA ILE A 146 -1.41 4.50 14.30
C ILE A 146 0.07 4.67 14.62
N SER A 147 0.93 3.77 14.17
CA SER A 147 2.38 3.85 14.39
C SER A 147 3.02 5.07 13.72
N LEU A 148 2.43 5.56 12.62
CA LEU A 148 2.91 6.73 11.87
C LEU A 148 2.85 8.04 12.67
N GLY A 149 2.17 8.06 13.80
CA GLY A 149 2.24 9.17 14.76
C GLY A 149 3.56 9.22 15.56
N LEU A 150 4.40 8.19 15.48
CA LEU A 150 5.62 8.05 16.28
C LEU A 150 6.88 7.77 15.44
N ILE A 151 6.73 7.08 14.32
CA ILE A 151 7.84 6.69 13.44
C ILE A 151 7.78 7.46 12.13
N LYS A 152 8.87 7.42 11.36
CA LYS A 152 8.91 8.02 10.02
C LYS A 152 7.82 7.45 9.12
N THR A 153 7.37 8.27 8.19
CA THR A 153 6.40 7.85 7.17
C THR A 153 7.03 6.89 6.15
N PRO A 154 6.23 6.05 5.46
CA PRO A 154 6.72 5.24 4.35
C PRO A 154 7.51 6.01 3.30
N ALA A 155 7.07 7.23 2.97
CA ALA A 155 7.79 8.08 2.02
C ALA A 155 9.19 8.47 2.50
N GLU A 156 9.36 8.77 3.80
CA GLU A 156 10.66 9.08 4.40
C GLU A 156 11.60 7.86 4.41
N TYR A 157 11.07 6.64 4.46
CA TYR A 157 11.82 5.40 4.26
C TYR A 157 12.07 5.05 2.78
N GLY A 158 11.61 5.90 1.86
CA GLY A 158 11.80 5.72 0.43
C GLY A 158 10.80 4.79 -0.25
N ALA A 159 9.73 4.32 0.42
CA ALA A 159 8.74 3.46 -0.20
C ALA A 159 8.14 4.08 -1.47
N ASP A 160 7.87 3.24 -2.47
CA ASP A 160 7.15 3.64 -3.70
C ASP A 160 5.64 3.51 -3.52
N VAL A 161 5.22 2.56 -2.68
CA VAL A 161 3.82 2.27 -2.36
C VAL A 161 3.70 2.02 -0.86
N ALA A 162 2.72 2.67 -0.23
CA ALA A 162 2.32 2.45 1.15
C ALA A 162 0.94 1.80 1.19
N VAL A 163 0.78 0.76 2.00
CA VAL A 163 -0.48 0.02 2.17
C VAL A 163 -0.74 -0.27 3.64
N GLY A 164 -1.98 -0.53 3.99
CA GLY A 164 -2.28 -0.93 5.35
C GLY A 164 -3.77 -1.10 5.62
N GLU A 165 -4.07 -1.49 6.86
CA GLU A 165 -5.42 -1.62 7.38
C GLU A 165 -5.81 -0.34 8.12
N GLY A 166 -6.87 0.32 7.65
CA GLY A 166 -7.37 1.58 8.22
C GLY A 166 -8.40 1.41 9.33
N GLN A 167 -8.83 0.20 9.66
CA GLN A 167 -9.79 -0.05 10.72
C GLN A 167 -9.39 0.62 12.07
N PRO A 168 -8.11 0.65 12.48
CA PRO A 168 -7.67 1.33 13.70
C PRO A 168 -7.91 2.85 13.72
N LEU A 169 -8.16 3.49 12.59
CA LEU A 169 -8.44 4.93 12.49
C LEU A 169 -9.86 5.32 12.97
N GLY A 170 -10.62 4.40 13.55
CA GLY A 170 -11.89 4.69 14.21
C GLY A 170 -13.09 3.88 13.75
N LEU A 171 -12.88 2.83 12.96
CA LEU A 171 -13.95 1.90 12.62
C LEU A 171 -14.25 0.98 13.82
N SER A 172 -15.53 0.90 14.22
CA SER A 172 -15.94 0.03 15.32
C SER A 172 -15.77 -1.45 14.96
N LEU A 173 -15.52 -2.31 15.97
CA LEU A 173 -15.35 -3.74 15.74
C LEU A 173 -16.63 -4.45 15.28
N GLY A 174 -17.82 -3.99 15.68
CA GLY A 174 -19.13 -4.41 15.16
C GLY A 174 -19.23 -5.87 14.69
N PHE A 175 -19.05 -6.86 15.59
CA PHE A 175 -19.06 -8.31 15.27
C PHE A 175 -17.96 -8.77 14.28
N GLY A 176 -16.77 -8.25 14.39
CA GLY A 176 -15.62 -8.60 13.55
C GLY A 176 -15.04 -7.40 12.80
N GLY A 177 -15.76 -6.29 12.78
CA GLY A 177 -15.36 -5.03 12.20
C GLY A 177 -15.53 -4.94 10.68
N PRO A 178 -15.97 -3.80 10.17
CA PRO A 178 -15.70 -3.44 8.81
C PRO A 178 -14.22 -3.11 8.68
N TYR A 179 -13.56 -3.64 7.65
CA TYR A 179 -12.18 -3.32 7.32
C TYR A 179 -12.12 -2.15 6.34
N LEU A 180 -10.93 -1.57 6.20
CA LEU A 180 -10.63 -0.51 5.25
C LEU A 180 -9.19 -0.64 4.78
N GLY A 181 -8.96 -1.24 3.64
CA GLY A 181 -7.62 -1.24 3.04
C GLY A 181 -7.30 0.14 2.48
N PHE A 182 -6.21 0.77 2.89
CA PHE A 182 -5.71 1.98 2.26
C PHE A 182 -4.49 1.69 1.40
N MET A 183 -4.38 2.47 0.33
CA MET A 183 -3.25 2.43 -0.60
C MET A 183 -2.86 3.83 -1.01
N ALA A 184 -1.59 4.13 -0.94
CA ALA A 184 -1.02 5.37 -1.45
C ALA A 184 0.31 5.10 -2.16
N SER A 185 0.70 5.95 -3.08
CA SER A 185 1.92 5.77 -3.87
C SER A 185 2.57 7.09 -4.25
N LYS A 186 3.82 7.01 -4.71
CA LYS A 186 4.44 8.11 -5.45
C LYS A 186 3.66 8.40 -6.74
N GLU A 187 3.66 9.65 -7.19
CA GLU A 187 2.95 10.11 -8.40
C GLU A 187 3.25 9.25 -9.63
N ALA A 188 4.48 8.80 -9.78
CA ALA A 188 4.89 7.92 -10.89
C ALA A 188 4.11 6.60 -10.96
N MET A 189 3.52 6.15 -9.85
CA MET A 189 2.73 4.93 -9.77
C MET A 189 1.20 5.17 -9.83
N MET A 190 0.76 6.43 -9.86
CA MET A 190 -0.66 6.81 -9.79
C MET A 190 -1.56 6.04 -10.77
N ARG A 191 -1.12 5.87 -12.02
CA ARG A 191 -1.91 5.19 -13.06
C ARG A 191 -2.02 3.68 -12.89
N LYS A 192 -1.24 3.11 -11.97
CA LYS A 192 -1.25 1.69 -11.61
C LYS A 192 -2.07 1.42 -10.35
N LEU A 193 -2.44 2.47 -9.59
CA LEU A 193 -3.31 2.31 -8.41
C LEU A 193 -4.65 1.69 -8.81
N PRO A 194 -5.08 0.62 -8.15
CA PRO A 194 -6.38 0.01 -8.41
C PRO A 194 -7.50 0.90 -7.87
N GLY A 195 -8.70 0.72 -8.41
CA GLY A 195 -9.90 1.38 -7.95
C GLY A 195 -10.03 2.83 -8.43
N ARG A 196 -10.82 3.60 -7.71
CA ARG A 196 -11.16 4.98 -8.05
C ARG A 196 -10.20 5.95 -7.37
N ILE A 197 -9.87 7.03 -8.07
CA ILE A 197 -9.29 8.24 -7.51
C ILE A 197 -10.30 9.37 -7.79
N VAL A 198 -10.67 10.09 -6.75
CA VAL A 198 -11.55 11.26 -6.85
C VAL A 198 -10.69 12.50 -7.02
N GLY A 199 -11.02 13.33 -8.01
CA GLY A 199 -10.36 14.60 -8.28
C GLY A 199 -11.25 15.80 -7.92
N GLU A 200 -10.63 16.91 -7.54
CA GLU A 200 -11.28 18.20 -7.42
C GLU A 200 -11.26 18.93 -8.77
N THR A 201 -12.35 19.57 -9.13
CA THR A 201 -12.50 20.36 -10.35
C THR A 201 -13.37 21.59 -10.10
N VAL A 202 -13.51 22.45 -11.09
CA VAL A 202 -14.44 23.58 -11.06
C VAL A 202 -15.42 23.50 -12.22
N ASP A 203 -16.67 23.89 -11.99
CA ASP A 203 -17.67 24.02 -13.04
C ASP A 203 -17.44 25.28 -13.89
N HIS A 204 -18.28 25.48 -14.90
CA HIS A 204 -18.21 26.63 -15.80
C HIS A 204 -18.47 28.00 -15.11
N ASN A 205 -19.02 28.00 -13.89
CA ASN A 205 -19.22 29.19 -13.06
C ASN A 205 -18.09 29.38 -12.03
N GLY A 206 -17.07 28.51 -12.02
CA GLY A 206 -15.96 28.55 -11.08
C GLY A 206 -16.30 27.95 -9.71
N LYS A 207 -17.42 27.19 -9.58
CA LYS A 207 -17.78 26.51 -8.35
C LYS A 207 -17.04 25.17 -8.26
N THR A 208 -16.39 24.93 -7.12
CA THR A 208 -15.71 23.67 -6.83
C THR A 208 -16.67 22.48 -6.83
N GLY A 209 -16.25 21.38 -7.42
CA GLY A 209 -16.93 20.09 -7.46
C GLY A 209 -15.93 18.95 -7.50
N TYR A 210 -16.45 17.71 -7.40
CA TYR A 210 -15.63 16.49 -7.33
C TYR A 210 -16.11 15.48 -8.38
N VAL A 211 -15.13 14.77 -8.96
CA VAL A 211 -15.36 13.80 -10.03
C VAL A 211 -14.60 12.51 -9.78
#